data_03aa13416f306d855923c62bb33faf29
#
_entry.id   03aa13416f306d855923c62bb33faf29
#
_cell.length_a   1.000
_cell.length_b   1.000
_cell.length_c   1.000
_cell.angle_alpha   90.00
_cell.angle_beta   90.00
_cell.angle_gamma   90.00
#
_symmetry.space_group_name_H-M   'P 1'
#
loop_
_entity.id
_entity.type
_entity.pdbx_description
1 polymer ?
#
loop_
_entity_poly.entity_id
_entity_poly.type
_entity_poly.pdbx_seq_one_letter_code
_entity_poly.pdbx_strand_id
1 'polypeptide(L)'
;MSDSSRVVRVASGQGFWGDWLEAPRRQVEGGQVDYLMLDYLAEVTISILQKQKERDPRMGYARDFIGAMESVFPAVADRGVKVIANAGGVNPVACAEALLEAASKHGVRGKIRIGVVTGDDILARLDELMAAGHELKNMDTSKSLFSEPLEMVAANVYLPTQGMVDALDLGADVVLT
;
A
#
# COMPACT_ATOMS: atom_id res chain seq x y z
N MET A 1 -16.35 -36.58 -7.25
CA MET A 1 -15.81 -35.69 -6.22
C MET A 1 -16.13 -34.29 -6.71
N SER A 2 -17.10 -33.61 -6.07
CA SER A 2 -17.49 -32.26 -6.45
C SER A 2 -16.34 -31.31 -6.09
N ASP A 3 -15.73 -30.73 -7.10
CA ASP A 3 -14.84 -29.60 -6.97
C ASP A 3 -15.67 -28.45 -6.36
N SER A 4 -15.61 -28.31 -5.04
CA SER A 4 -16.23 -27.17 -4.37
C SER A 4 -15.37 -25.94 -4.70
N SER A 5 -15.72 -25.24 -5.77
CA SER A 5 -15.10 -23.97 -6.13
C SER A 5 -15.14 -23.05 -4.90
N ARG A 6 -13.96 -22.77 -4.34
CA ARG A 6 -13.82 -21.85 -3.20
C ARG A 6 -14.19 -20.45 -3.69
N VAL A 7 -15.27 -19.91 -3.16
CA VAL A 7 -15.67 -18.52 -3.43
C VAL A 7 -14.81 -17.60 -2.56
N VAL A 8 -14.15 -16.64 -3.17
CA VAL A 8 -13.39 -15.58 -2.50
C VAL A 8 -14.16 -14.26 -2.63
N ARG A 9 -14.33 -13.57 -1.52
CA ARG A 9 -15.07 -12.29 -1.44
C ARG A 9 -14.09 -11.16 -1.19
N VAL A 10 -13.93 -10.31 -2.19
CA VAL A 10 -13.08 -9.12 -2.13
C VAL A 10 -13.97 -7.89 -2.04
N ALA A 11 -13.72 -7.05 -1.04
CA ALA A 11 -14.41 -5.77 -0.88
C ALA A 11 -13.42 -4.61 -1.08
N SER A 12 -13.89 -3.50 -1.63
CA SER A 12 -13.15 -2.23 -1.68
C SER A 12 -13.60 -1.34 -0.53
N GLY A 13 -12.66 -0.92 0.31
CA GLY A 13 -12.93 -0.02 1.42
C GLY A 13 -12.56 1.43 1.14
N GLN A 14 -11.64 1.67 0.22
CA GLN A 14 -11.19 2.99 -0.22
C GLN A 14 -10.87 2.93 -1.71
N GLY A 15 -11.20 3.97 -2.45
CA GLY A 15 -10.88 4.10 -3.87
C GLY A 15 -9.88 5.20 -4.18
N PHE A 16 -9.56 6.07 -3.20
CA PHE A 16 -8.55 7.14 -3.31
C PHE A 16 -8.25 7.74 -1.92
N TRP A 17 -7.14 8.43 -1.77
CA TRP A 17 -6.80 9.12 -0.54
C TRP A 17 -7.78 10.27 -0.26
N GLY A 18 -8.46 10.18 0.90
CA GLY A 18 -9.51 11.13 1.30
C GLY A 18 -10.94 10.66 0.98
N ASP A 19 -11.11 9.40 0.58
CA ASP A 19 -12.42 8.77 0.46
C ASP A 19 -13.09 8.57 1.83
N TRP A 20 -14.26 7.99 1.86
CA TRP A 20 -15.07 7.84 3.04
C TRP A 20 -14.45 6.90 4.09
N LEU A 21 -13.94 7.45 5.18
CA LEU A 21 -13.19 6.73 6.22
C LEU A 21 -13.99 5.63 6.94
N GLU A 22 -15.34 5.68 6.91
CA GLU A 22 -16.19 4.65 7.47
C GLU A 22 -16.42 3.45 6.53
N ALA A 23 -16.06 3.57 5.26
CA ALA A 23 -16.32 2.52 4.28
C ALA A 23 -15.60 1.20 4.62
N PRO A 24 -14.33 1.15 5.06
CA PRO A 24 -13.66 -0.07 5.46
C PRO A 24 -14.44 -0.83 6.56
N ARG A 25 -14.85 -0.13 7.59
CA ARG A 25 -15.64 -0.70 8.68
C ARG A 25 -16.97 -1.26 8.18
N ARG A 26 -17.71 -0.48 7.40
CA ARG A 26 -19.01 -0.90 6.85
C ARG A 26 -18.92 -2.12 5.95
N GLN A 27 -17.84 -2.24 5.17
CA GLN A 27 -17.60 -3.41 4.34
C GLN A 27 -17.46 -4.68 5.18
N VAL A 28 -16.64 -4.64 6.23
CA VAL A 28 -16.37 -5.81 7.06
C VAL A 28 -17.53 -6.12 8.02
N GLU A 29 -18.32 -5.13 8.44
CA GLU A 29 -19.51 -5.35 9.28
C GLU A 29 -20.74 -5.78 8.45
N GLY A 30 -20.88 -5.27 7.23
CA GLY A 30 -22.06 -5.46 6.39
C GLY A 30 -22.11 -6.79 5.64
N GLY A 31 -21.01 -7.55 5.60
CA GLY A 31 -20.96 -8.77 4.83
C GLY A 31 -19.84 -9.74 5.22
N GLN A 32 -19.85 -10.88 4.52
CA GLN A 32 -18.74 -11.83 4.59
C GLN A 32 -17.66 -11.36 3.61
N VAL A 33 -16.53 -10.91 4.13
CA VAL A 33 -15.40 -10.42 3.37
C VAL A 33 -14.17 -11.28 3.71
N ASP A 34 -13.50 -11.81 2.71
CA ASP A 34 -12.25 -12.55 2.86
C ASP A 34 -11.05 -11.58 2.73
N TYR A 35 -11.14 -10.63 1.78
CA TYR A 35 -10.11 -9.63 1.50
C TYR A 35 -10.72 -8.24 1.42
N LEU A 36 -10.10 -7.28 2.12
CA LEU A 36 -10.44 -5.86 2.07
C LEU A 36 -9.31 -5.11 1.35
N MET A 37 -9.63 -4.48 0.24
CA MET A 37 -8.71 -3.66 -0.55
C MET A 37 -8.90 -2.19 -0.22
N LEU A 38 -7.79 -1.46 -0.10
CA LEU A 38 -7.78 -0.02 0.19
C LEU A 38 -6.78 0.65 -0.76
N ASP A 39 -7.29 1.48 -1.66
CA ASP A 39 -6.48 2.22 -2.63
C ASP A 39 -6.34 3.68 -2.19
N TYR A 40 -5.10 4.16 -2.12
CA TYR A 40 -4.74 5.51 -1.68
C TYR A 40 -3.89 6.26 -2.70
N LEU A 41 -3.22 5.55 -3.62
CA LEU A 41 -2.16 6.15 -4.41
C LEU A 41 -2.62 6.62 -5.79
N ALA A 42 -2.09 7.78 -6.14
CA ALA A 42 -2.03 8.33 -7.47
C ALA A 42 -0.70 9.13 -7.57
N GLU A 43 -0.32 9.57 -8.75
CA GLU A 43 0.93 10.32 -8.98
C GLU A 43 1.01 11.58 -8.10
N VAL A 44 -0.11 12.29 -7.97
CA VAL A 44 -0.21 13.48 -7.10
C VAL A 44 -0.03 13.09 -5.63
N THR A 45 -0.65 11.99 -5.21
CA THR A 45 -0.52 11.47 -3.84
C THR A 45 0.93 11.14 -3.51
N ILE A 46 1.62 10.40 -4.39
CA ILE A 46 3.03 10.05 -4.22
C ILE A 46 3.89 11.30 -4.05
N SER A 47 3.69 12.32 -4.88
CA SER A 47 4.47 13.56 -4.79
C SER A 47 4.22 14.33 -3.49
N ILE A 48 2.99 14.31 -2.96
CA ILE A 48 2.66 14.93 -1.66
C ILE A 48 3.32 14.14 -0.52
N LEU A 49 3.23 12.82 -0.55
CA LEU A 49 3.81 11.94 0.47
C LEU A 49 5.34 12.05 0.48
N GLN A 50 5.98 12.17 -0.69
CA GLN A 50 7.40 12.40 -0.79
C GLN A 50 7.82 13.71 -0.11
N LYS A 51 7.12 14.81 -0.37
CA LYS A 51 7.38 16.10 0.31
C LYS A 51 7.14 16.05 1.83
N GLN A 52 6.22 15.21 2.29
CA GLN A 52 6.03 14.98 3.72
C GLN A 52 7.21 14.22 4.33
N LYS A 53 7.69 13.16 3.66
CA LYS A 53 8.85 12.38 4.09
C LYS A 53 10.14 13.21 4.14
N GLU A 54 10.35 14.13 3.19
CA GLU A 54 11.48 15.04 3.19
C GLU A 54 11.49 15.98 4.41
N ARG A 55 10.31 16.39 4.88
CA ARG A 55 10.16 17.26 6.06
C ARG A 55 10.25 16.50 7.38
N ASP A 56 9.71 15.29 7.43
CA ASP A 56 9.78 14.38 8.56
C ASP A 56 9.94 12.94 8.05
N PRO A 57 11.10 12.30 8.27
CA PRO A 57 11.39 10.94 7.80
C PRO A 57 10.41 9.87 8.30
N ARG A 58 9.61 10.17 9.33
CA ARG A 58 8.56 9.27 9.84
C ARG A 58 7.25 9.39 9.06
N MET A 59 7.14 10.36 8.15
CA MET A 59 5.98 10.57 7.27
C MET A 59 6.22 9.92 5.90
N GLY A 60 5.30 10.14 4.96
CA GLY A 60 5.38 9.61 3.60
C GLY A 60 4.43 8.46 3.34
N TYR A 61 3.42 8.27 4.19
CA TYR A 61 2.33 7.31 4.04
C TYR A 61 0.98 7.97 4.31
N ALA A 62 -0.11 7.36 3.88
CA ALA A 62 -1.47 7.85 4.10
C ALA A 62 -1.88 7.66 5.57
N ARG A 63 -1.81 8.72 6.37
CA ARG A 63 -2.02 8.65 7.83
C ARG A 63 -3.43 8.26 8.26
N ASP A 64 -4.43 8.63 7.49
CA ASP A 64 -5.83 8.27 7.70
C ASP A 64 -6.08 6.76 7.59
N PHE A 65 -5.21 6.04 6.86
CA PHE A 65 -5.20 4.58 6.84
C PHE A 65 -5.11 3.97 8.25
N ILE A 66 -4.32 4.55 9.15
CA ILE A 66 -4.18 4.04 10.51
C ILE A 66 -5.54 4.07 11.23
N GLY A 67 -6.26 5.21 11.15
CA GLY A 67 -7.60 5.32 11.73
C GLY A 67 -8.63 4.38 11.08
N ALA A 68 -8.56 4.18 9.78
CA ALA A 68 -9.38 3.20 9.08
C ALA A 68 -9.10 1.78 9.59
N MET A 69 -7.83 1.41 9.77
CA MET A 69 -7.42 0.10 10.28
C MET A 69 -7.85 -0.14 11.73
N GLU A 70 -7.81 0.88 12.59
CA GLU A 70 -8.30 0.76 13.98
C GLU A 70 -9.76 0.27 14.00
N SER A 71 -10.57 0.71 13.05
CA SER A 71 -11.98 0.32 12.93
C SER A 71 -12.19 -1.11 12.44
N VAL A 72 -11.22 -1.71 11.75
CA VAL A 72 -11.31 -3.07 11.18
C VAL A 72 -10.46 -4.12 11.91
N PHE A 73 -9.66 -3.73 12.89
CA PHE A 73 -8.84 -4.67 13.68
C PHE A 73 -9.59 -5.89 14.20
N PRO A 74 -10.85 -5.78 14.72
CA PRO A 74 -11.58 -6.98 15.14
C PRO A 74 -11.86 -7.94 13.98
N ALA A 75 -12.13 -7.44 12.78
CA ALA A 75 -12.35 -8.28 11.60
C ALA A 75 -11.06 -9.00 11.18
N VAL A 76 -9.92 -8.32 11.22
CA VAL A 76 -8.62 -8.90 10.90
C VAL A 76 -8.21 -9.93 11.95
N ALA A 77 -8.26 -9.56 13.24
CA ALA A 77 -7.73 -10.37 14.34
C ALA A 77 -8.58 -11.60 14.68
N ASP A 78 -9.92 -11.47 14.61
CA ASP A 78 -10.83 -12.48 15.12
C ASP A 78 -11.56 -13.26 14.00
N ARG A 79 -11.71 -12.66 12.80
CA ARG A 79 -12.36 -13.30 11.65
C ARG A 79 -11.40 -13.67 10.52
N GLY A 80 -10.14 -13.26 10.60
CA GLY A 80 -9.12 -13.57 9.61
C GLY A 80 -9.27 -12.83 8.28
N VAL A 81 -9.97 -11.68 8.26
CA VAL A 81 -10.06 -10.83 7.07
C VAL A 81 -8.67 -10.32 6.73
N LYS A 82 -8.24 -10.49 5.49
CA LYS A 82 -6.96 -9.98 5.00
C LYS A 82 -7.14 -8.56 4.45
N VAL A 83 -6.19 -7.67 4.75
CA VAL A 83 -6.19 -6.31 4.23
C VAL A 83 -5.01 -6.11 3.31
N ILE A 84 -5.23 -5.52 2.14
CA ILE A 84 -4.18 -5.15 1.19
C ILE A 84 -4.35 -3.68 0.86
N ALA A 85 -3.30 -2.89 1.06
CA ALA A 85 -3.36 -1.44 0.85
C ALA A 85 -2.05 -0.90 0.30
N ASN A 86 -2.15 0.03 -0.64
CA ASN A 86 -1.01 0.84 -1.09
C ASN A 86 -0.83 2.13 -0.25
N ALA A 87 -1.42 2.15 0.96
CA ALA A 87 -1.33 3.25 1.91
C ALA A 87 0.09 3.53 2.43
N GLY A 88 1.01 2.60 2.22
CA GLY A 88 2.43 2.76 2.57
C GLY A 88 3.10 3.92 1.83
N GLY A 89 2.61 4.24 0.64
CA GLY A 89 3.09 5.37 -0.14
C GLY A 89 4.57 5.27 -0.43
N VAL A 90 5.33 6.29 -0.06
CA VAL A 90 6.80 6.31 -0.22
C VAL A 90 7.55 5.89 1.06
N ASN A 91 6.83 5.44 2.09
CA ASN A 91 7.40 5.00 3.36
C ASN A 91 6.58 3.87 4.00
N PRO A 92 6.44 2.71 3.35
CA PRO A 92 5.60 1.62 3.85
C PRO A 92 6.11 1.04 5.17
N VAL A 93 7.41 1.15 5.47
CA VAL A 93 7.98 0.72 6.75
C VAL A 93 7.46 1.59 7.90
N ALA A 94 7.51 2.92 7.76
CA ALA A 94 6.96 3.81 8.77
C ALA A 94 5.44 3.64 8.95
N CYS A 95 4.72 3.35 7.87
CA CYS A 95 3.30 2.99 7.92
C CYS A 95 3.08 1.72 8.77
N ALA A 96 3.88 0.68 8.55
CA ALA A 96 3.82 -0.57 9.32
C ALA A 96 4.11 -0.34 10.81
N GLU A 97 5.11 0.48 11.14
CA GLU A 97 5.44 0.85 12.52
C GLU A 97 4.25 1.56 13.20
N ALA A 98 3.68 2.57 12.54
CA ALA A 98 2.50 3.28 13.04
C ALA A 98 1.29 2.35 13.22
N LEU A 99 1.09 1.40 12.30
CA LEU A 99 0.03 0.40 12.40
C LEU A 99 0.25 -0.56 13.57
N LEU A 100 1.50 -0.98 13.83
CA LEU A 100 1.85 -1.82 14.99
C LEU A 100 1.65 -1.08 16.32
N GLU A 101 1.91 0.23 16.36
CA GLU A 101 1.60 1.05 17.54
C GLU A 101 0.09 1.12 17.78
N ALA A 102 -0.71 1.36 16.74
CA ALA A 102 -2.17 1.35 16.83
C ALA A 102 -2.68 -0.03 17.27
N ALA A 103 -2.19 -1.11 16.68
CA ALA A 103 -2.53 -2.49 17.06
C ALA A 103 -2.20 -2.78 18.54
N SER A 104 -1.11 -2.21 19.07
CA SER A 104 -0.75 -2.31 20.49
C SER A 104 -1.79 -1.65 21.38
N LYS A 105 -2.22 -0.41 21.03
CA LYS A 105 -3.23 0.34 21.77
C LYS A 105 -4.58 -0.39 21.81
N HIS A 106 -4.90 -1.11 20.75
CA HIS A 106 -6.11 -1.91 20.62
C HIS A 106 -5.97 -3.37 21.13
N GLY A 107 -4.81 -3.76 21.67
CA GLY A 107 -4.58 -5.10 22.25
C GLY A 107 -4.53 -6.23 21.22
N VAL A 108 -4.32 -5.94 19.94
CA VAL A 108 -4.30 -6.93 18.84
C VAL A 108 -2.91 -7.15 18.22
N ARG A 109 -1.86 -6.49 18.71
CA ARG A 109 -0.51 -6.58 18.14
C ARG A 109 0.01 -8.01 17.99
N GLY A 110 -0.29 -8.88 18.95
CA GLY A 110 0.14 -10.29 18.93
C GLY A 110 -0.72 -11.19 18.03
N LYS A 111 -1.82 -10.65 17.48
CA LYS A 111 -2.79 -11.39 16.67
C LYS A 111 -2.68 -11.09 15.17
N ILE A 112 -1.96 -10.03 14.78
CA ILE A 112 -1.84 -9.61 13.40
C ILE A 112 -0.38 -9.56 12.95
N ARG A 113 -0.13 -9.97 11.70
CA ARG A 113 1.15 -9.86 11.01
C ARG A 113 1.02 -8.87 9.88
N ILE A 114 2.01 -7.98 9.77
CA ILE A 114 2.07 -6.98 8.70
C ILE A 114 3.18 -7.40 7.74
N GLY A 115 2.82 -7.61 6.48
CA GLY A 115 3.76 -7.77 5.37
C GLY A 115 4.01 -6.41 4.71
N VAL A 116 5.26 -6.13 4.37
CA VAL A 116 5.64 -4.91 3.65
C VAL A 116 6.29 -5.29 2.34
N VAL A 117 5.76 -4.76 1.23
CA VAL A 117 6.31 -4.93 -0.11
C VAL A 117 6.97 -3.62 -0.51
N THR A 118 8.22 -3.68 -0.92
CA THR A 118 9.04 -2.51 -1.31
C THR A 118 9.75 -2.79 -2.63
N GLY A 119 10.29 -1.74 -3.25
CA GLY A 119 11.08 -1.84 -4.47
C GLY A 119 10.52 -1.05 -5.65
N ASP A 120 9.40 -0.37 -5.45
CA ASP A 120 8.76 0.52 -6.41
C ASP A 120 9.47 1.87 -6.57
N ASP A 121 10.04 2.41 -5.49
CA ASP A 121 10.81 3.65 -5.52
C ASP A 121 12.16 3.43 -6.22
N ILE A 122 12.27 4.01 -7.41
CA ILE A 122 13.47 3.94 -8.26
C ILE A 122 14.20 5.28 -8.38
N LEU A 123 13.79 6.31 -7.64
CA LEU A 123 14.35 7.66 -7.79
C LEU A 123 15.88 7.67 -7.65
N ALA A 124 16.40 7.03 -6.62
CA ALA A 124 17.85 6.94 -6.37
C ALA A 124 18.60 6.03 -7.37
N ARG A 125 17.87 5.26 -8.19
CA ARG A 125 18.42 4.29 -9.14
C ARG A 125 18.31 4.73 -10.59
N LEU A 126 17.76 5.91 -10.86
CA LEU A 126 17.53 6.37 -12.23
C LEU A 126 18.82 6.37 -13.08
N ASP A 127 19.92 6.89 -12.54
CA ASP A 127 21.21 6.91 -13.26
C ASP A 127 21.74 5.49 -13.54
N GLU A 128 21.61 4.57 -12.58
CA GLU A 128 21.98 3.17 -12.75
C GLU A 128 21.14 2.51 -13.86
N LEU A 129 19.84 2.72 -13.84
CA LEU A 129 18.92 2.15 -14.83
C LEU A 129 19.21 2.69 -16.24
N MET A 130 19.46 3.98 -16.35
CA MET A 130 19.85 4.59 -17.63
C MET A 130 21.18 4.05 -18.15
N ALA A 131 22.18 3.89 -17.27
CA ALA A 131 23.47 3.30 -17.63
C ALA A 131 23.35 1.83 -18.06
N ALA A 132 22.37 1.12 -17.52
CA ALA A 132 22.04 -0.26 -17.92
C ALA A 132 21.26 -0.33 -19.26
N GLY A 133 20.96 0.80 -19.89
CA GLY A 133 20.28 0.87 -21.19
C GLY A 133 18.76 0.89 -21.11
N HIS A 134 18.18 1.12 -19.93
CA HIS A 134 16.73 1.32 -19.82
C HIS A 134 16.36 2.70 -20.33
N GLU A 135 15.60 2.74 -21.41
CA GLU A 135 15.11 3.98 -21.99
C GLU A 135 13.85 4.43 -21.25
N LEU A 136 14.00 5.40 -20.36
CA LEU A 136 12.87 6.05 -19.69
C LEU A 136 12.34 7.16 -20.60
N LYS A 137 11.52 6.78 -21.57
CA LYS A 137 10.93 7.70 -22.55
C LYS A 137 9.54 8.14 -22.11
N ASN A 138 9.25 9.42 -22.37
CA ASN A 138 7.89 9.92 -22.31
C ASN A 138 7.03 9.16 -23.34
N MET A 139 5.93 8.59 -22.94
CA MET A 139 5.10 7.71 -23.78
C MET A 139 4.39 8.47 -24.92
N ASP A 140 4.16 9.78 -24.79
CA ASP A 140 3.50 10.59 -25.81
C ASP A 140 4.50 11.15 -26.81
N THR A 141 5.66 11.64 -26.32
CA THR A 141 6.64 12.36 -27.13
C THR A 141 7.83 11.52 -27.56
N SER A 142 8.03 10.34 -26.97
CA SER A 142 9.20 9.48 -27.14
C SER A 142 10.54 10.15 -26.77
N LYS A 143 10.51 11.33 -26.16
CA LYS A 143 11.72 11.99 -25.66
C LYS A 143 12.25 11.27 -24.42
N SER A 144 13.58 11.20 -24.28
CA SER A 144 14.21 10.68 -23.05
C SER A 144 13.81 11.52 -21.84
N LEU A 145 13.68 10.89 -20.67
CA LEU A 145 13.38 11.54 -19.39
C LEU A 145 14.31 12.76 -19.12
N PHE A 146 15.60 12.64 -19.47
CA PHE A 146 16.60 13.68 -19.24
C PHE A 146 16.85 14.60 -20.47
N SER A 147 15.94 14.59 -21.47
CA SER A 147 16.06 15.50 -22.61
C SER A 147 15.87 16.98 -22.24
N GLU A 148 15.26 17.22 -21.08
CA GLU A 148 15.06 18.56 -20.49
C GLU A 148 15.47 18.52 -19.00
N PRO A 149 15.99 19.62 -18.43
CA PRO A 149 16.32 19.66 -17.02
C PRO A 149 15.01 19.60 -16.19
N LEU A 150 14.76 18.44 -15.59
CA LEU A 150 13.61 18.22 -14.71
C LEU A 150 14.09 17.96 -13.29
N GLU A 151 13.53 18.68 -12.33
CA GLU A 151 13.68 18.34 -10.93
C GLU A 151 12.65 17.25 -10.59
N MET A 152 13.11 16.00 -10.49
CA MET A 152 12.26 14.87 -10.15
C MET A 152 12.09 14.78 -8.65
N VAL A 153 10.84 14.79 -8.21
CA VAL A 153 10.46 14.69 -6.80
C VAL A 153 10.24 13.22 -6.40
N ALA A 154 9.73 12.41 -7.32
CA ALA A 154 9.47 10.99 -7.11
C ALA A 154 9.60 10.23 -8.44
N ALA A 155 9.98 8.97 -8.35
CA ALA A 155 9.98 8.03 -9.47
C ALA A 155 9.64 6.64 -8.95
N ASN A 156 8.46 6.15 -9.30
CA ASN A 156 7.96 4.86 -8.84
C ASN A 156 7.54 4.00 -10.02
N VAL A 157 7.67 2.70 -9.87
CA VAL A 157 7.21 1.70 -10.83
C VAL A 157 6.10 0.86 -10.25
N TYR A 158 5.18 0.41 -11.10
CA TYR A 158 4.19 -0.57 -10.69
C TYR A 158 4.88 -1.93 -10.49
N LEU A 159 4.78 -2.48 -9.28
CA LEU A 159 5.30 -3.80 -8.96
C LEU A 159 4.31 -4.89 -9.38
N PRO A 160 4.79 -6.06 -9.81
CA PRO A 160 3.95 -7.24 -9.95
C PRO A 160 3.30 -7.64 -8.62
N THR A 161 2.14 -8.30 -8.70
CA THR A 161 1.40 -8.77 -7.51
C THR A 161 2.13 -9.84 -6.71
N GLN A 162 3.21 -10.41 -7.24
CA GLN A 162 3.92 -11.53 -6.61
C GLN A 162 4.36 -11.21 -5.17
N GLY A 163 4.90 -10.01 -4.92
CA GLY A 163 5.30 -9.63 -3.56
C GLY A 163 4.15 -9.62 -2.55
N MET A 164 2.93 -9.25 -2.99
CA MET A 164 1.74 -9.32 -2.14
C MET A 164 1.32 -10.77 -1.89
N VAL A 165 1.38 -11.64 -2.91
CA VAL A 165 1.08 -13.07 -2.77
C VAL A 165 2.07 -13.71 -1.80
N ASP A 166 3.37 -13.46 -1.97
CA ASP A 166 4.41 -13.99 -1.09
C ASP A 166 4.21 -13.56 0.37
N ALA A 167 3.84 -12.28 0.60
CA ALA A 167 3.53 -11.79 1.93
C ALA A 167 2.33 -12.52 2.55
N LEU A 168 1.26 -12.76 1.78
CA LEU A 168 0.08 -13.51 2.23
C LEU A 168 0.43 -14.97 2.52
N ASP A 169 1.24 -15.62 1.69
CA ASP A 169 1.68 -17.00 1.86
C ASP A 169 2.57 -17.16 3.11
N LEU A 170 3.34 -16.13 3.45
CA LEU A 170 4.10 -16.03 4.71
C LEU A 170 3.19 -15.74 5.94
N GLY A 171 1.90 -15.60 5.71
CA GLY A 171 0.88 -15.45 6.74
C GLY A 171 0.61 -14.02 7.16
N ALA A 172 0.88 -13.03 6.31
CA ALA A 172 0.47 -11.66 6.58
C ALA A 172 -1.06 -11.55 6.68
N ASP A 173 -1.52 -10.73 7.60
CA ASP A 173 -2.92 -10.35 7.78
C ASP A 173 -3.20 -8.99 7.14
N VAL A 174 -2.17 -8.13 7.13
CA VAL A 174 -2.18 -6.84 6.45
C VAL A 174 -0.96 -6.78 5.54
N VAL A 175 -1.16 -6.47 4.27
CA VAL A 175 -0.09 -6.25 3.29
C VAL A 175 -0.07 -4.78 2.91
N LEU A 176 1.07 -4.14 3.11
CA LEU A 176 1.36 -2.76 2.74
C LEU A 176 2.30 -2.71 1.54
N THR A 177 1.96 -1.85 0.57
CA THR A 177 2.80 -1.52 -0.57
C THR A 177 3.01 -0.03 -0.67
#